data_e9e6e67eaa322146eea634601e3d1bba
#
_entry.id   e9e6e67eaa322146eea634601e3d1bba
#
_cell.length_a   1.000
_cell.length_b   1.000
_cell.length_c   1.000
_cell.angle_alpha   90.00
_cell.angle_beta   90.00
_cell.angle_gamma   90.00
#
_symmetry.space_group_name_H-M   'P 1'
#
loop_
_entity.id
_entity.type
_entity.pdbx_description
1 polymer ?
#
loop_
_entity_poly.entity_id
_entity_poly.type
_entity_poly.pdbx_seq_one_letter_code
_entity_poly.pdbx_strand_id
1 'polypeptide(L)'
;VTVPVDGQAVPWDLGPVRPRRPIVLRWTAGVLAAVAAAWILRPSSCGEPVALPQPSGHHGEAGYPVGFPHTGPGAAAAAAAALEAGWSLDAEEAAAGSALYVAPDQQARSRADAASATVHWRRAVGLPDDGGLPSGAALTVTTIGVRWQERSRDQVVVSVLARVDATAGDAGPVHAGSHARTFVMTWSPAQRGGDWVRSLTAPPAAPPPVAEPGSPAFASAGWRPIARGHS
;
A
#
# COMPACT_ATOMS: atom_id res chain seq x y z
N VAL A 1 -36.16 7.25 23.50
CA VAL A 1 -35.14 6.18 23.66
C VAL A 1 -34.01 6.56 22.74
N THR A 2 -32.94 7.13 23.32
CA THR A 2 -31.74 7.62 22.61
C THR A 2 -30.75 6.46 22.59
N VAL A 3 -30.37 5.99 21.40
CA VAL A 3 -29.34 5.00 21.21
C VAL A 3 -28.01 5.76 21.06
N PRO A 4 -26.96 5.49 21.87
CA PRO A 4 -25.66 6.08 21.65
C PRO A 4 -25.00 5.44 20.44
N VAL A 5 -24.56 6.25 19.50
CA VAL A 5 -23.68 5.86 18.39
C VAL A 5 -22.26 5.83 18.93
N ASP A 6 -21.78 4.64 19.26
CA ASP A 6 -20.36 4.43 19.55
C ASP A 6 -19.55 4.65 18.29
N GLY A 7 -18.92 5.83 18.21
CA GLY A 7 -17.93 6.16 17.21
C GLY A 7 -16.67 5.33 17.44
N GLN A 8 -16.55 4.21 16.76
CA GLN A 8 -15.26 3.52 16.66
C GLN A 8 -14.31 4.38 15.83
N ALA A 9 -13.44 5.11 16.53
CA ALA A 9 -12.33 5.83 15.93
C ALA A 9 -11.43 4.84 15.17
N VAL A 10 -11.30 5.06 13.88
CA VAL A 10 -10.30 4.37 13.05
C VAL A 10 -8.93 4.78 13.57
N PRO A 11 -8.02 3.86 13.95
CA PRO A 11 -6.76 4.21 14.56
C PRO A 11 -5.77 4.76 13.52
N TRP A 12 -5.83 6.06 13.28
CA TRP A 12 -4.84 6.82 12.50
C TRP A 12 -3.86 7.57 13.40
N ASP A 13 -3.62 7.06 14.62
CA ASP A 13 -2.73 7.71 15.57
C ASP A 13 -1.26 7.47 15.18
N LEU A 14 -0.64 8.50 14.64
CA LEU A 14 0.80 8.62 14.45
C LEU A 14 1.40 9.03 15.80
N GLY A 15 1.46 8.10 16.75
CA GLY A 15 2.09 8.33 18.04
C GLY A 15 3.54 8.82 17.91
N PRO A 16 4.00 9.76 18.75
CA PRO A 16 5.35 10.31 18.68
C PRO A 16 6.39 9.23 18.96
N VAL A 17 7.38 9.15 18.09
CA VAL A 17 8.56 8.28 18.22
C VAL A 17 9.31 8.66 19.51
N ARG A 18 9.25 7.82 20.53
CA ARG A 18 10.02 8.00 21.77
C ARG A 18 11.48 7.57 21.55
N PRO A 19 12.47 8.41 21.86
CA PRO A 19 13.88 8.03 21.80
C PRO A 19 14.21 6.99 22.88
N ARG A 20 14.74 5.83 22.47
CA ARG A 20 15.23 4.80 23.37
C ARG A 20 16.55 5.25 24.00
N ARG A 21 16.64 5.20 25.34
CA ARG A 21 17.86 5.45 26.11
C ARG A 21 18.86 4.30 25.93
N PRO A 22 20.18 4.56 25.80
CA PRO A 22 21.17 3.50 25.68
C PRO A 22 21.40 2.80 27.02
N ILE A 23 21.31 1.46 27.02
CA ILE A 23 21.72 0.61 28.15
C ILE A 23 23.22 0.36 28.00
N VAL A 24 23.99 0.86 28.96
CA VAL A 24 25.42 0.57 29.07
C VAL A 24 25.59 -0.85 29.66
N LEU A 25 26.09 -1.78 28.88
CA LEU A 25 26.44 -3.13 29.36
C LEU A 25 27.95 -3.28 29.45
N ARG A 26 28.40 -3.71 30.65
CA ARG A 26 29.80 -3.90 31.04
C ARG A 26 30.42 -5.09 30.32
N TRP A 27 31.68 -4.94 29.93
CA TRP A 27 32.54 -5.92 29.28
C TRP A 27 32.95 -7.03 30.25
N THR A 28 32.82 -8.29 29.83
CA THR A 28 33.62 -9.42 30.34
C THR A 28 34.18 -10.19 29.14
N ALA A 29 35.52 -10.34 29.15
CA ALA A 29 36.30 -10.97 28.09
C ALA A 29 36.14 -12.51 28.14
N GLY A 30 36.04 -13.13 26.94
CA GLY A 30 36.09 -14.59 26.80
C GLY A 30 36.24 -14.98 25.33
N VAL A 31 37.40 -15.52 25.01
CA VAL A 31 37.91 -15.98 23.71
C VAL A 31 37.03 -17.11 23.14
N LEU A 32 36.01 -16.77 22.35
CA LEU A 32 35.25 -17.67 21.45
C LEU A 32 34.57 -16.89 20.31
N ALA A 33 35.13 -15.74 19.91
CA ALA A 33 34.46 -14.76 19.03
C ALA A 33 34.86 -14.86 17.53
N ALA A 34 35.62 -15.86 17.10
CA ALA A 34 36.14 -15.89 15.73
C ALA A 34 35.22 -16.59 14.70
N VAL A 35 34.24 -17.37 15.10
CA VAL A 35 33.32 -18.09 14.20
C VAL A 35 31.94 -17.40 14.09
N ALA A 36 31.54 -16.63 15.09
CA ALA A 36 30.27 -15.90 15.10
C ALA A 36 30.31 -14.59 14.27
N ALA A 37 31.49 -14.01 14.05
CA ALA A 37 31.65 -12.74 13.33
C ALA A 37 31.41 -12.84 11.82
N ALA A 38 31.53 -14.02 11.21
CA ALA A 38 31.29 -14.21 9.77
C ALA A 38 29.79 -14.21 9.40
N TRP A 39 28.87 -14.33 10.39
CA TRP A 39 27.42 -14.28 10.16
C TRP A 39 26.84 -12.86 10.31
N ILE A 40 27.58 -11.92 10.89
CA ILE A 40 27.10 -10.56 11.18
C ILE A 40 27.37 -9.60 10.00
N LEU A 41 28.25 -9.99 9.06
CA LEU A 41 28.61 -9.18 7.89
C LEU A 41 28.02 -9.72 6.57
N ARG A 42 26.92 -10.46 6.60
CA ARG A 42 26.12 -10.55 5.38
C ARG A 42 25.50 -9.17 5.20
N PRO A 43 25.85 -8.42 4.12
CA PRO A 43 25.08 -7.26 3.75
C PRO A 43 23.65 -7.77 3.65
N SER A 44 22.72 -7.16 4.39
CA SER A 44 21.29 -7.42 4.22
C SER A 44 21.04 -7.15 2.76
N SER A 45 21.01 -8.20 1.93
CA SER A 45 20.73 -8.07 0.51
C SER A 45 19.36 -7.41 0.45
N CYS A 46 19.31 -6.17 0.01
CA CYS A 46 18.04 -5.56 -0.39
C CYS A 46 17.34 -6.62 -1.20
N GLY A 47 16.11 -7.01 -0.79
CA GLY A 47 15.40 -8.10 -1.43
C GLY A 47 15.50 -7.92 -2.94
N GLU A 48 15.72 -9.01 -3.66
CA GLU A 48 15.87 -8.95 -5.13
C GLU A 48 14.68 -8.20 -5.73
N PRO A 49 14.92 -7.21 -6.62
CA PRO A 49 13.85 -6.46 -7.26
C PRO A 49 12.88 -7.39 -7.95
N VAL A 50 11.58 -7.15 -7.76
CA VAL A 50 10.53 -7.96 -8.36
C VAL A 50 9.91 -7.22 -9.54
N ALA A 51 9.89 -7.86 -10.70
CA ALA A 51 9.06 -7.44 -11.81
C ALA A 51 7.62 -7.90 -11.55
N LEU A 52 6.70 -6.97 -11.38
CA LEU A 52 5.28 -7.29 -11.28
C LEU A 52 4.76 -7.69 -12.67
N PRO A 53 3.93 -8.76 -12.76
CA PRO A 53 3.33 -9.15 -14.02
C PRO A 53 2.49 -8.02 -14.63
N GLN A 54 2.57 -7.91 -15.96
CA GLN A 54 1.73 -6.96 -16.68
C GLN A 54 0.26 -7.42 -16.68
N PRO A 55 -0.70 -6.48 -16.66
CA PRO A 55 -2.11 -6.79 -16.84
C PRO A 55 -2.36 -7.32 -18.25
N SER A 56 -3.37 -8.18 -18.43
CA SER A 56 -3.77 -8.65 -19.76
C SER A 56 -4.71 -7.66 -20.48
N GLY A 57 -5.21 -6.63 -19.78
CA GLY A 57 -6.12 -5.64 -20.31
C GLY A 57 -6.25 -4.40 -19.43
N HIS A 58 -7.05 -3.47 -19.92
CA HIS A 58 -7.40 -2.23 -19.22
C HIS A 58 -8.92 -2.04 -19.21
N HIS A 59 -9.44 -1.41 -18.17
CA HIS A 59 -10.88 -1.20 -17.97
C HIS A 59 -11.21 0.30 -17.89
N GLY A 60 -12.30 0.69 -18.57
CA GLY A 60 -12.81 2.06 -18.58
C GLY A 60 -11.92 3.06 -19.33
N GLU A 61 -12.38 4.30 -19.41
CA GLU A 61 -11.64 5.39 -20.07
C GLU A 61 -10.37 5.77 -19.31
N ALA A 62 -10.37 5.62 -17.98
CA ALA A 62 -9.20 5.84 -17.14
C ALA A 62 -8.09 4.77 -17.31
N GLY A 63 -8.37 3.70 -18.07
CA GLY A 63 -7.37 2.71 -18.39
C GLY A 63 -6.89 1.87 -17.20
N TYR A 64 -7.74 1.59 -16.22
CA TYR A 64 -7.36 0.80 -15.06
C TYR A 64 -6.87 -0.59 -15.44
N PRO A 65 -5.65 -1.01 -15.00
CA PRO A 65 -5.08 -2.30 -15.36
C PRO A 65 -5.86 -3.46 -14.72
N VAL A 66 -6.20 -4.49 -15.50
CA VAL A 66 -6.99 -5.67 -15.08
C VAL A 66 -6.48 -6.96 -15.71
N GLY A 67 -6.93 -8.11 -15.19
CA GLY A 67 -6.59 -9.42 -15.75
C GLY A 67 -5.17 -9.85 -15.39
N PHE A 68 -4.84 -9.79 -14.12
CA PHE A 68 -3.54 -10.21 -13.61
C PHE A 68 -3.47 -11.74 -13.49
N PRO A 69 -2.28 -12.36 -13.71
CA PRO A 69 -2.11 -13.82 -13.64
C PRO A 69 -2.52 -14.40 -12.27
N HIS A 70 -3.05 -15.63 -12.26
CA HIS A 70 -3.43 -16.37 -11.06
C HIS A 70 -2.20 -16.91 -10.31
N THR A 71 -1.39 -15.99 -9.80
CA THR A 71 -0.12 -16.24 -9.07
C THR A 71 0.06 -15.25 -7.94
N GLY A 72 0.93 -15.53 -6.97
CA GLY A 72 1.27 -14.60 -5.90
C GLY A 72 1.78 -13.25 -6.40
N PRO A 73 2.73 -13.19 -7.35
CA PRO A 73 3.11 -11.93 -8.02
C PRO A 73 1.96 -11.24 -8.74
N GLY A 74 1.02 -12.00 -9.37
CA GLY A 74 -0.18 -11.44 -9.99
C GLY A 74 -1.11 -10.79 -8.97
N ALA A 75 -1.31 -11.42 -7.81
CA ALA A 75 -2.05 -10.81 -6.70
C ALA A 75 -1.37 -9.53 -6.20
N ALA A 76 -0.02 -9.51 -6.15
CA ALA A 76 0.73 -8.32 -5.76
C ALA A 76 0.58 -7.17 -6.77
N ALA A 77 0.59 -7.47 -8.07
CA ALA A 77 0.34 -6.49 -9.12
C ALA A 77 -1.09 -5.93 -9.06
N ALA A 78 -2.10 -6.79 -8.84
CA ALA A 78 -3.49 -6.38 -8.67
C ALA A 78 -3.69 -5.51 -7.42
N ALA A 79 -3.01 -5.83 -6.31
CA ALA A 79 -3.07 -5.03 -5.08
C ALA A 79 -2.43 -3.65 -5.26
N ALA A 80 -1.32 -3.56 -5.99
CA ALA A 80 -0.68 -2.29 -6.35
C ALA A 80 -1.62 -1.43 -7.21
N ALA A 81 -2.19 -2.01 -8.26
CA ALA A 81 -3.17 -1.35 -9.13
C ALA A 81 -4.42 -0.87 -8.35
N ALA A 82 -4.92 -1.70 -7.41
CA ALA A 82 -6.07 -1.34 -6.57
C ALA A 82 -5.75 -0.17 -5.62
N LEU A 83 -4.52 -0.07 -5.12
CA LEU A 83 -4.09 1.05 -4.29
C LEU A 83 -3.98 2.33 -5.11
N GLU A 84 -3.30 2.28 -6.26
CA GLU A 84 -3.10 3.41 -7.15
C GLU A 84 -4.44 3.94 -7.69
N ALA A 85 -5.36 3.06 -8.12
CA ALA A 85 -6.68 3.44 -8.61
C ALA A 85 -7.63 3.97 -7.52
N GLY A 86 -7.46 3.54 -6.28
CA GLY A 86 -8.34 3.91 -5.16
C GLY A 86 -7.97 5.22 -4.46
N TRP A 87 -6.84 5.86 -4.81
CA TRP A 87 -6.38 7.10 -4.22
C TRP A 87 -6.33 8.22 -5.25
N SER A 88 -7.21 9.20 -5.10
CA SER A 88 -7.31 10.38 -5.92
C SER A 88 -7.80 11.56 -5.07
N LEU A 89 -7.54 12.79 -5.53
CA LEU A 89 -8.18 14.01 -5.01
C LEU A 89 -9.61 14.17 -5.53
N ASP A 90 -9.98 13.42 -6.58
CA ASP A 90 -11.34 13.35 -7.11
C ASP A 90 -12.09 12.15 -6.49
N ALA A 91 -13.23 12.42 -5.85
CA ALA A 91 -13.99 11.41 -5.13
C ALA A 91 -14.70 10.41 -6.08
N GLU A 92 -15.11 10.84 -7.26
CA GLU A 92 -15.76 9.97 -8.24
C GLU A 92 -14.73 9.01 -8.86
N GLU A 93 -13.57 9.54 -9.23
CA GLU A 93 -12.47 8.75 -9.74
C GLU A 93 -11.99 7.72 -8.71
N ALA A 94 -11.73 8.14 -7.46
CA ALA A 94 -11.33 7.24 -6.38
C ALA A 94 -12.38 6.14 -6.12
N ALA A 95 -13.66 6.50 -6.12
CA ALA A 95 -14.76 5.56 -5.91
C ALA A 95 -14.87 4.56 -7.06
N ALA A 96 -14.76 5.01 -8.32
CA ALA A 96 -14.79 4.16 -9.50
C ALA A 96 -13.60 3.18 -9.51
N GLY A 97 -12.38 3.69 -9.34
CA GLY A 97 -11.16 2.90 -9.27
C GLY A 97 -11.19 1.87 -8.14
N SER A 98 -11.57 2.30 -6.93
CA SER A 98 -11.63 1.41 -5.77
C SER A 98 -12.67 0.28 -5.93
N ALA A 99 -13.83 0.57 -6.54
CA ALA A 99 -14.90 -0.40 -6.76
C ALA A 99 -14.54 -1.47 -7.79
N LEU A 100 -13.65 -1.16 -8.73
CA LEU A 100 -13.25 -2.10 -9.77
C LEU A 100 -12.54 -3.34 -9.22
N TYR A 101 -11.77 -3.17 -8.13
CA TYR A 101 -10.92 -4.21 -7.55
C TYR A 101 -11.56 -4.95 -6.36
N VAL A 102 -12.87 -4.89 -6.18
CA VAL A 102 -13.60 -5.65 -5.17
C VAL A 102 -14.72 -6.46 -5.80
N ALA A 103 -15.23 -7.45 -5.07
CA ALA A 103 -16.41 -8.21 -5.50
C ALA A 103 -17.66 -7.31 -5.56
N PRO A 104 -18.66 -7.62 -6.41
CA PRO A 104 -19.83 -6.77 -6.64
C PRO A 104 -20.58 -6.39 -5.38
N ASP A 105 -20.73 -7.33 -4.44
CA ASP A 105 -21.39 -7.15 -3.14
C ASP A 105 -20.64 -6.19 -2.18
N GLN A 106 -19.36 -5.93 -2.46
CA GLN A 106 -18.48 -5.08 -1.66
C GLN A 106 -18.25 -3.68 -2.26
N GLN A 107 -18.75 -3.43 -3.47
CA GLN A 107 -18.48 -2.18 -4.19
C GLN A 107 -19.01 -0.94 -3.48
N ALA A 108 -20.21 -0.99 -2.88
CA ALA A 108 -20.76 0.15 -2.17
C ALA A 108 -19.89 0.57 -0.98
N ARG A 109 -19.41 -0.40 -0.20
CA ARG A 109 -18.48 -0.17 0.90
C ARG A 109 -17.14 0.36 0.40
N SER A 110 -16.60 -0.21 -0.69
CA SER A 110 -15.34 0.23 -1.28
C SER A 110 -15.40 1.70 -1.75
N ARG A 111 -16.51 2.12 -2.35
CA ARG A 111 -16.74 3.53 -2.74
C ARG A 111 -16.76 4.46 -1.54
N ALA A 112 -17.46 4.08 -0.45
CA ALA A 112 -17.51 4.88 0.77
C ALA A 112 -16.12 5.03 1.43
N ASP A 113 -15.35 3.93 1.48
CA ASP A 113 -13.97 3.94 2.00
C ASP A 113 -13.06 4.84 1.15
N ALA A 114 -13.21 4.82 -0.19
CA ALA A 114 -12.46 5.67 -1.11
C ALA A 114 -12.82 7.16 -0.95
N ALA A 115 -14.11 7.49 -0.83
CA ALA A 115 -14.55 8.86 -0.58
C ALA A 115 -13.95 9.42 0.71
N SER A 116 -13.91 8.62 1.78
CA SER A 116 -13.28 9.00 3.06
C SER A 116 -11.76 9.23 2.89
N ALA A 117 -11.07 8.40 2.09
CA ALA A 117 -9.67 8.57 1.79
C ALA A 117 -9.41 9.86 0.98
N THR A 118 -10.27 10.18 0.00
CA THR A 118 -10.18 11.44 -0.77
C THR A 118 -10.27 12.66 0.13
N VAL A 119 -11.22 12.71 1.08
CA VAL A 119 -11.33 13.80 2.07
C VAL A 119 -10.03 13.94 2.87
N HIS A 120 -9.44 12.82 3.29
CA HIS A 120 -8.16 12.85 4.01
C HIS A 120 -7.04 13.46 3.15
N TRP A 121 -6.90 13.05 1.90
CA TRP A 121 -5.88 13.57 0.98
C TRP A 121 -6.08 15.05 0.65
N ARG A 122 -7.33 15.46 0.40
CA ARG A 122 -7.66 16.88 0.16
C ARG A 122 -7.25 17.76 1.34
N ARG A 123 -7.57 17.33 2.56
CA ARG A 123 -7.15 18.04 3.79
C ARG A 123 -5.63 18.10 3.94
N ALA A 124 -4.92 17.01 3.61
CA ALA A 124 -3.47 16.95 3.72
C ALA A 124 -2.76 17.99 2.83
N VAL A 125 -3.37 18.36 1.69
CA VAL A 125 -2.85 19.40 0.80
C VAL A 125 -3.56 20.75 0.94
N GLY A 126 -4.45 20.90 1.93
CA GLY A 126 -5.15 22.17 2.21
C GLY A 126 -6.34 22.46 1.28
N LEU A 127 -6.88 21.47 0.59
CA LEU A 127 -8.09 21.60 -0.22
C LEU A 127 -9.36 21.41 0.63
N PRO A 128 -10.50 22.00 0.22
CA PRO A 128 -11.81 21.70 0.79
C PRO A 128 -12.15 20.21 0.65
N ASP A 129 -13.00 19.71 1.57
CA ASP A 129 -13.41 18.29 1.58
C ASP A 129 -14.12 17.86 0.29
N ASP A 130 -14.80 18.79 -0.37
CA ASP A 130 -15.59 18.60 -1.58
C ASP A 130 -15.35 19.73 -2.59
N GLY A 131 -16.06 19.68 -3.73
CA GLY A 131 -15.98 20.65 -4.81
C GLY A 131 -14.91 20.33 -5.86
N GLY A 132 -14.83 21.20 -6.87
CA GLY A 132 -13.89 21.05 -7.99
C GLY A 132 -12.43 21.14 -7.56
N LEU A 133 -11.55 20.53 -8.34
CA LEU A 133 -10.12 20.62 -8.13
C LEU A 133 -9.56 21.89 -8.82
N PRO A 134 -8.68 22.65 -8.14
CA PRO A 134 -7.93 23.72 -8.81
C PRO A 134 -7.05 23.19 -9.93
N SER A 135 -6.67 24.06 -10.86
CA SER A 135 -5.68 23.73 -11.91
C SER A 135 -4.37 23.28 -11.28
N GLY A 136 -3.81 22.19 -11.80
CA GLY A 136 -2.57 21.60 -11.29
C GLY A 136 -2.71 20.82 -9.99
N ALA A 137 -3.91 20.74 -9.37
CA ALA A 137 -4.11 19.85 -8.23
C ALA A 137 -4.01 18.39 -8.68
N ALA A 138 -3.13 17.64 -8.02
CA ALA A 138 -2.85 16.25 -8.38
C ALA A 138 -2.45 15.42 -7.16
N LEU A 139 -2.74 14.12 -7.24
CA LEU A 139 -2.22 13.11 -6.33
C LEU A 139 -1.65 11.98 -7.18
N THR A 140 -0.36 11.73 -7.06
CA THR A 140 0.33 10.64 -7.74
C THR A 140 0.71 9.58 -6.74
N VAL A 141 0.31 8.34 -7.00
CA VAL A 141 0.63 7.18 -6.18
C VAL A 141 1.54 6.27 -7.00
N THR A 142 2.69 5.94 -6.46
CA THR A 142 3.66 5.06 -7.14
C THR A 142 4.05 3.94 -6.20
N THR A 143 3.80 2.70 -6.59
CA THR A 143 4.24 1.53 -5.83
C THR A 143 5.77 1.43 -5.89
N ILE A 144 6.41 1.42 -4.71
CA ILE A 144 7.87 1.36 -4.56
C ILE A 144 8.36 0.05 -3.92
N GLY A 145 7.44 -0.70 -3.31
CA GLY A 145 7.75 -1.99 -2.71
C GLY A 145 6.51 -2.84 -2.49
N VAL A 146 6.70 -4.16 -2.53
CA VAL A 146 5.66 -5.13 -2.22
C VAL A 146 6.18 -6.24 -1.32
N ARG A 147 5.27 -6.85 -0.59
CA ARG A 147 5.48 -8.09 0.13
C ARG A 147 4.20 -8.91 0.02
N TRP A 148 4.31 -10.20 -0.22
CA TRP A 148 3.13 -11.07 -0.22
C TRP A 148 3.38 -12.38 0.50
N GLN A 149 2.29 -12.98 0.93
CA GLN A 149 2.23 -14.31 1.54
C GLN A 149 1.03 -15.04 0.99
N GLU A 150 1.26 -16.12 0.31
CA GLU A 150 0.21 -17.01 -0.17
C GLU A 150 -0.38 -17.78 1.02
N ARG A 151 -1.69 -17.72 1.19
CA ARG A 151 -2.45 -18.53 2.15
C ARG A 151 -3.02 -19.77 1.49
N SER A 152 -3.40 -19.64 0.22
CA SER A 152 -3.82 -20.70 -0.67
C SER A 152 -3.58 -20.27 -2.11
N ARG A 153 -3.88 -21.14 -3.09
CA ARG A 153 -3.84 -20.79 -4.51
C ARG A 153 -4.71 -19.57 -4.84
N ASP A 154 -5.86 -19.45 -4.15
CA ASP A 154 -6.88 -18.44 -4.42
C ASP A 154 -6.90 -17.30 -3.39
N GLN A 155 -5.98 -17.28 -2.43
CA GLN A 155 -5.90 -16.22 -1.43
C GLN A 155 -4.46 -15.84 -1.11
N VAL A 156 -4.16 -14.56 -1.27
CA VAL A 156 -2.83 -13.98 -1.01
C VAL A 156 -3.00 -12.73 -0.15
N VAL A 157 -2.21 -12.63 0.92
CA VAL A 157 -2.07 -11.39 1.69
C VAL A 157 -0.95 -10.58 1.07
N VAL A 158 -1.26 -9.38 0.62
CA VAL A 158 -0.31 -8.48 -0.04
C VAL A 158 -0.18 -7.20 0.76
N SER A 159 1.04 -6.82 1.09
CA SER A 159 1.36 -5.48 1.57
C SER A 159 2.02 -4.69 0.43
N VAL A 160 1.54 -3.49 0.21
CA VAL A 160 2.02 -2.54 -0.80
C VAL A 160 2.60 -1.34 -0.07
N LEU A 161 3.80 -0.94 -0.45
CA LEU A 161 4.43 0.31 -0.05
C LEU A 161 4.42 1.25 -1.25
N ALA A 162 3.76 2.38 -1.09
CA ALA A 162 3.63 3.39 -2.13
C ALA A 162 4.24 4.72 -1.69
N ARG A 163 4.85 5.41 -2.63
CA ARG A 163 5.16 6.83 -2.54
C ARG A 163 3.94 7.61 -3.02
N VAL A 164 3.60 8.64 -2.30
CA VAL A 164 2.51 9.55 -2.63
C VAL A 164 3.08 10.96 -2.73
N ASP A 165 2.84 11.58 -3.86
CA ASP A 165 3.16 12.98 -4.11
C ASP A 165 1.84 13.69 -4.42
N ALA A 166 1.46 14.69 -3.63
CA ALA A 166 0.20 15.41 -3.76
C ALA A 166 0.41 16.92 -3.71
N THR A 167 -0.34 17.66 -4.52
CA THR A 167 -0.33 19.13 -4.55
C THR A 167 -1.75 19.68 -4.70
N ALA A 168 -1.98 20.86 -4.10
CA ALA A 168 -3.25 21.59 -4.22
C ALA A 168 -3.36 22.40 -5.53
N GLY A 169 -2.31 22.51 -6.31
CA GLY A 169 -2.27 23.26 -7.58
C GLY A 169 -0.84 23.65 -7.97
N ASP A 170 -0.68 24.32 -9.09
CA ASP A 170 0.60 24.62 -9.73
C ASP A 170 1.61 25.39 -8.81
N ALA A 171 1.12 26.23 -7.92
CA ALA A 171 1.93 27.00 -6.98
C ALA A 171 1.86 26.47 -5.54
N GLY A 172 1.15 25.36 -5.32
CA GLY A 172 0.96 24.78 -3.99
C GLY A 172 2.19 24.00 -3.51
N PRO A 173 2.33 23.84 -2.19
CA PRO A 173 3.35 22.96 -1.64
C PRO A 173 3.08 21.51 -2.04
N VAL A 174 4.14 20.75 -2.33
CA VAL A 174 4.04 19.30 -2.57
C VAL A 174 4.09 18.58 -1.23
N HIS A 175 3.05 17.82 -0.95
CA HIS A 175 3.06 16.84 0.14
C HIS A 175 3.62 15.52 -0.41
N ALA A 176 4.79 15.12 0.06
CA ALA A 176 5.42 13.86 -0.34
C ALA A 176 5.57 12.94 0.87
N GLY A 177 5.23 11.66 0.70
CA GLY A 177 5.34 10.69 1.77
C GLY A 177 5.25 9.24 1.27
N SER A 178 5.66 8.31 2.12
CA SER A 178 5.53 6.89 1.85
C SER A 178 4.48 6.27 2.76
N HIS A 179 3.60 5.45 2.20
CA HIS A 179 2.47 4.83 2.88
C HIS A 179 2.44 3.33 2.61
N ALA A 180 2.13 2.54 3.64
CA ALA A 180 1.99 1.10 3.51
C ALA A 180 0.54 0.67 3.75
N ARG A 181 0.06 -0.28 2.95
CA ARG A 181 -1.26 -0.90 3.08
C ARG A 181 -1.16 -2.40 2.90
N THR A 182 -2.01 -3.13 3.62
CA THR A 182 -2.15 -4.58 3.45
C THR A 182 -3.54 -4.89 2.91
N PHE A 183 -3.59 -5.79 1.94
CA PHE A 183 -4.80 -6.29 1.32
C PHE A 183 -4.88 -7.80 1.44
N VAL A 184 -6.08 -8.33 1.57
CA VAL A 184 -6.37 -9.75 1.32
C VAL A 184 -6.90 -9.83 -0.11
N MET A 185 -6.10 -10.40 -1.00
CA MET A 185 -6.48 -10.62 -2.39
C MET A 185 -7.07 -12.01 -2.54
N THR A 186 -8.21 -12.12 -3.21
CA THR A 186 -8.89 -13.39 -3.48
C THR A 186 -9.10 -13.54 -4.97
N TRP A 187 -8.79 -14.72 -5.52
CA TRP A 187 -9.07 -15.02 -6.91
C TRP A 187 -10.57 -15.19 -7.13
N SER A 188 -11.13 -14.52 -8.11
CA SER A 188 -12.53 -14.59 -8.49
C SER A 188 -12.67 -15.03 -9.95
N PRO A 189 -13.06 -16.27 -10.21
CA PRO A 189 -13.30 -16.76 -11.59
C PRO A 189 -14.42 -16.00 -12.30
N ALA A 190 -15.39 -15.46 -11.55
CA ALA A 190 -16.53 -14.73 -12.08
C ALA A 190 -16.19 -13.29 -12.51
N GLN A 191 -15.07 -12.74 -12.06
CA GLN A 191 -14.65 -11.39 -12.42
C GLN A 191 -13.80 -11.41 -13.69
N ARG A 192 -14.28 -10.77 -14.74
CA ARG A 192 -13.53 -10.53 -16.00
C ARG A 192 -12.89 -11.81 -16.61
N GLY A 193 -13.52 -12.97 -16.41
CA GLY A 193 -12.97 -14.26 -16.86
C GLY A 193 -11.88 -14.85 -15.95
N GLY A 194 -11.74 -14.32 -14.75
CA GLY A 194 -10.77 -14.67 -13.71
C GLY A 194 -9.83 -13.53 -13.42
N ASP A 195 -9.93 -12.95 -12.21
CA ASP A 195 -9.04 -11.87 -11.77
C ASP A 195 -8.95 -11.81 -10.24
N TRP A 196 -7.95 -11.11 -9.74
CA TRP A 196 -7.77 -10.84 -8.32
C TRP A 196 -8.68 -9.71 -7.85
N VAL A 197 -9.38 -9.92 -6.75
CA VAL A 197 -10.20 -8.91 -6.08
C VAL A 197 -9.77 -8.75 -4.62
N ARG A 198 -9.84 -7.54 -4.13
CA ARG A 198 -9.62 -7.22 -2.72
C ARG A 198 -10.82 -7.66 -1.90
N SER A 199 -10.61 -8.45 -0.85
CA SER A 199 -11.65 -8.81 0.14
C SER A 199 -11.75 -7.74 1.21
N LEU A 200 -12.97 -7.28 1.49
CA LEU A 200 -13.30 -6.35 2.58
C LEU A 200 -13.96 -7.06 3.77
N THR A 201 -14.09 -8.39 3.73
CA THR A 201 -14.80 -9.17 4.76
C THR A 201 -13.97 -9.40 6.02
N ALA A 202 -12.64 -9.42 5.89
CA ALA A 202 -11.75 -9.56 7.03
C ALA A 202 -10.83 -8.33 7.15
N PRO A 203 -10.58 -7.84 8.37
CA PRO A 203 -9.61 -6.78 8.55
C PRO A 203 -8.23 -7.28 8.11
N PRO A 204 -7.51 -6.51 7.28
CA PRO A 204 -6.15 -6.87 6.91
C PRO A 204 -5.23 -6.78 8.13
N ALA A 205 -4.16 -7.58 8.14
CA ALA A 205 -3.09 -7.41 9.10
C ALA A 205 -2.46 -6.01 8.97
N ALA A 206 -1.88 -5.52 10.06
CA ALA A 206 -1.12 -4.28 10.01
C ALA A 206 0.00 -4.39 8.95
N PRO A 207 0.21 -3.35 8.14
CA PRO A 207 1.28 -3.36 7.16
C PRO A 207 2.65 -3.38 7.85
N PRO A 208 3.69 -3.90 7.19
CA PRO A 208 5.06 -3.74 7.66
C PRO A 208 5.43 -2.25 7.79
N PRO A 209 6.43 -1.92 8.64
CA PRO A 209 6.90 -0.54 8.78
C PRO A 209 7.31 0.06 7.42
N VAL A 210 6.97 1.33 7.25
CA VAL A 210 7.42 2.11 6.09
C VAL A 210 8.94 2.28 6.16
N ALA A 211 9.61 2.08 5.04
CA ALA A 211 11.06 2.24 4.93
C ALA A 211 11.45 2.61 3.49
N GLU A 212 12.55 3.34 3.33
CA GLU A 212 13.04 3.72 2.01
C GLU A 212 13.66 2.53 1.27
N PRO A 213 13.36 2.35 -0.04
CA PRO A 213 13.99 1.32 -0.86
C PRO A 213 15.52 1.39 -0.79
N GLY A 214 16.15 0.24 -0.63
CA GLY A 214 17.61 0.15 -0.50
C GLY A 214 18.13 0.30 0.93
N SER A 215 17.30 0.72 1.90
CA SER A 215 17.71 0.80 3.30
C SER A 215 17.72 -0.59 3.98
N PRO A 216 18.54 -0.80 5.03
CA PRO A 216 18.47 -2.02 5.85
C PRO A 216 17.09 -2.24 6.48
N ALA A 217 16.37 -1.16 6.84
CA ALA A 217 15.03 -1.21 7.38
C ALA A 217 14.01 -1.76 6.37
N PHE A 218 14.17 -1.44 5.09
CA PHE A 218 13.35 -1.96 4.00
C PHE A 218 13.47 -3.48 3.88
N ALA A 219 14.71 -3.98 3.86
CA ALA A 219 14.98 -5.41 3.82
C ALA A 219 14.48 -6.13 5.09
N SER A 220 14.70 -5.55 6.27
CA SER A 220 14.26 -6.12 7.56
C SER A 220 12.74 -6.18 7.68
N ALA A 221 12.02 -5.23 7.09
CA ALA A 221 10.55 -5.24 6.99
C ALA A 221 10.03 -6.28 5.98
N GLY A 222 10.91 -6.91 5.20
CA GLY A 222 10.58 -7.91 4.18
C GLY A 222 10.00 -7.32 2.91
N TRP A 223 10.21 -6.02 2.68
CA TRP A 223 9.85 -5.39 1.41
C TRP A 223 10.73 -5.87 0.27
N ARG A 224 10.15 -6.02 -0.90
CA ARG A 224 10.83 -6.28 -2.17
C ARG A 224 10.65 -5.04 -3.05
N PRO A 225 11.73 -4.42 -3.53
CA PRO A 225 11.61 -3.26 -4.41
C PRO A 225 11.02 -3.67 -5.76
N ILE A 226 10.31 -2.75 -6.39
CA ILE A 226 9.77 -2.97 -7.73
C ILE A 226 10.90 -2.75 -8.74
N ALA A 227 11.12 -3.74 -9.62
CA ALA A 227 12.00 -3.57 -10.76
C ALA A 227 11.38 -2.52 -11.70
N ARG A 228 12.06 -1.40 -11.90
CA ARG A 228 11.65 -0.43 -12.91
C ARG A 228 12.02 -1.02 -14.27
N GLY A 229 11.03 -1.27 -15.12
CA GLY A 229 11.28 -1.59 -16.51
C GLY A 229 12.08 -0.44 -17.10
N HIS A 230 13.21 -0.74 -17.74
CA HIS A 230 13.88 0.23 -18.60
C HIS A 230 12.95 0.40 -19.81
N SER A 231 12.25 1.52 -19.86
CA SER A 231 11.49 1.97 -21.04
C SER A 231 12.43 2.59 -22.05
#